data_4a6ab121ad8fd140a612fdbcaf8a70ef
#
_entry.id   4a6ab121ad8fd140a612fdbcaf8a70ef
#
_cell.length_a   1.000
_cell.length_b   1.000
_cell.length_c   1.000
_cell.angle_alpha   90.00
_cell.angle_beta   90.00
_cell.angle_gamma   90.00
#
_symmetry.space_group_name_H-M   'P 1'
#
loop_
_entity.id
_entity.type
_entity.pdbx_description
1 polymer ?
#
loop_
_entity_poly.entity_id
_entity_poly.type
_entity_poly.pdbx_seq_one_letter_code
_entity_poly.pdbx_strand_id
1 'polypeptide(L)'
;MDQARRASGEAALANPNLTRRKILAASAGAAAALGAAGLPVLQTSRPVKADPKWHVEPLIPVQNRGIILYSVRDRITAAPDDSGVPYGFERVLARLAELGYKEIEFAGYTQHPSILGRQITPREIRKILDDNGLVANGTHVTIRADTFQQQLDIAEELGMKNIGTGSDPTNSNYQSDWDAAADLWNELGRQAKERKMRLYTHNHDAAYNFLLDSGPLDGQGRPTRSSGIRKLEYFFAKTDPKYVFFEMDIYWAYVARYKYTKYINSAGRERTDIFDPILTVARRTKRFPLFHAKDGTKNPEVGNGYDMVPLGTGDINFQQFFQTIGEPDFHHANWEQDTAPGGTADPGRSLRYAELSYNNMAELNIYRYGE
;
A
#
# COMPACT_ATOMS: atom_id res chain seq x y z
N MET A 1 -53.26 -23.51 -23.04
CA MET A 1 -52.52 -23.92 -24.26
C MET A 1 -51.66 -22.70 -24.58
N ASP A 2 -50.37 -22.60 -24.37
CA ASP A 2 -49.34 -23.60 -24.42
C ASP A 2 -48.22 -23.19 -23.49
N GLN A 3 -47.91 -24.05 -22.53
CA GLN A 3 -46.64 -24.08 -21.81
C GLN A 3 -45.70 -24.93 -22.66
N ALA A 4 -44.54 -24.49 -22.92
CA ALA A 4 -43.31 -25.25 -22.88
C ALA A 4 -42.20 -24.65 -23.75
N ARG A 5 -41.01 -24.72 -23.21
CA ARG A 5 -39.66 -24.57 -23.78
C ARG A 5 -39.02 -23.22 -23.69
N ARG A 6 -38.28 -23.06 -22.60
CA ARG A 6 -36.86 -22.70 -22.64
C ARG A 6 -36.20 -23.15 -21.31
N ALA A 7 -35.82 -24.40 -21.31
CA ALA A 7 -34.75 -24.88 -20.43
C ALA A 7 -33.56 -25.16 -21.35
N SER A 8 -32.44 -24.62 -21.02
CA SER A 8 -31.08 -25.12 -21.28
C SER A 8 -30.10 -23.94 -21.42
N GLY A 9 -29.14 -23.85 -20.49
CA GLY A 9 -27.99 -22.97 -20.64
C GLY A 9 -27.40 -22.44 -19.33
N GLU A 10 -27.64 -23.07 -18.19
CA GLU A 10 -26.76 -22.87 -17.04
C GLU A 10 -25.68 -23.92 -17.03
N ALA A 11 -24.60 -23.64 -17.72
CA ALA A 11 -23.35 -24.38 -17.57
C ALA A 11 -22.69 -23.94 -16.27
N ALA A 12 -22.48 -24.90 -15.40
CA ALA A 12 -21.84 -24.83 -14.10
C ALA A 12 -20.59 -23.97 -14.09
N LEU A 13 -20.66 -22.80 -13.42
CA LEU A 13 -19.49 -22.12 -12.94
C LEU A 13 -19.04 -22.83 -11.66
N ALA A 14 -17.86 -23.42 -11.75
CA ALA A 14 -17.20 -24.16 -10.69
C ALA A 14 -17.10 -23.35 -9.40
N ASN A 15 -17.44 -24.00 -8.33
CA ASN A 15 -17.43 -23.57 -6.94
C ASN A 15 -16.06 -23.01 -6.52
N PRO A 16 -15.90 -21.74 -6.11
CA PRO A 16 -14.63 -21.15 -5.70
C PRO A 16 -14.23 -21.48 -4.25
N ASN A 17 -14.86 -22.45 -3.60
CA ASN A 17 -14.57 -22.85 -2.23
C ASN A 17 -13.56 -24.01 -2.10
N LEU A 18 -12.51 -24.01 -2.93
CA LEU A 18 -11.27 -24.71 -2.60
C LEU A 18 -10.44 -23.78 -1.72
N THR A 19 -10.82 -23.72 -0.47
CA THR A 19 -10.20 -22.90 0.57
C THR A 19 -8.71 -23.20 0.69
N ARG A 20 -7.90 -22.11 0.70
CA ARG A 20 -6.47 -22.04 1.07
C ARG A 20 -6.08 -22.94 2.27
N ARG A 21 -7.02 -23.31 3.14
CA ARG A 21 -6.82 -24.22 4.28
C ARG A 21 -6.40 -25.65 3.90
N LYS A 22 -6.67 -26.13 2.70
CA LYS A 22 -6.28 -27.50 2.30
C LYS A 22 -4.89 -27.58 1.66
N ILE A 23 -4.33 -26.46 1.19
CA ILE A 23 -2.96 -26.42 0.65
C ILE A 23 -1.93 -26.20 1.77
N LEU A 24 -2.30 -25.43 2.81
CA LEU A 24 -1.44 -25.22 4.00
C LEU A 24 -1.34 -26.45 4.93
N ALA A 25 -2.24 -27.42 4.82
CA ALA A 25 -2.19 -28.66 5.62
C ALA A 25 -1.13 -29.67 5.12
N ALA A 26 -0.53 -29.43 3.95
CA ALA A 26 0.49 -30.33 3.38
C ALA A 26 1.94 -29.89 3.67
N SER A 27 2.17 -28.70 4.24
CA SER A 27 3.51 -28.19 4.53
C SER A 27 3.85 -27.98 6.01
N ALA A 28 2.91 -28.26 6.95
CA ALA A 28 3.11 -28.07 8.39
C ALA A 28 3.15 -29.42 9.15
N GLY A 29 3.94 -30.35 8.69
CA GLY A 29 4.06 -31.67 9.31
C GLY A 29 5.50 -32.14 9.50
N ALA A 30 6.35 -31.41 10.19
CA ALA A 30 7.60 -31.96 10.71
C ALA A 30 8.28 -31.03 11.71
N ALA A 31 7.78 -30.90 12.91
CA ALA A 31 8.60 -30.61 14.09
C ALA A 31 7.78 -30.80 15.37
N ALA A 32 7.88 -31.96 15.98
CA ALA A 32 7.91 -32.21 17.41
C ALA A 32 7.58 -33.69 17.72
N ALA A 33 8.58 -34.48 18.03
CA ALA A 33 8.49 -35.53 19.04
C ALA A 33 9.90 -36.11 19.27
N LEU A 34 10.54 -35.69 20.36
CA LEU A 34 11.60 -36.44 21.00
C LEU A 34 10.97 -37.46 21.97
N GLY A 35 11.15 -38.72 21.73
CA GLY A 35 10.76 -39.82 22.60
C GLY A 35 11.29 -41.14 22.07
N ALA A 36 12.25 -41.74 22.78
CA ALA A 36 13.00 -42.92 22.43
C ALA A 36 12.15 -44.17 22.27
N ALA A 37 12.25 -44.85 21.12
CA ALA A 37 12.22 -46.30 20.92
C ALA A 37 12.28 -46.57 19.41
N GLY A 38 13.20 -47.48 19.01
CA GLY A 38 13.59 -47.74 17.62
C GLY A 38 12.46 -47.95 16.64
N LEU A 39 12.44 -47.10 15.63
CA LEU A 39 11.60 -47.21 14.45
C LEU A 39 12.46 -47.07 13.19
N PRO A 40 12.06 -47.72 12.11
CA PRO A 40 12.87 -47.79 10.89
C PRO A 40 13.08 -46.39 10.31
N VAL A 41 14.28 -46.20 9.75
CA VAL A 41 14.70 -45.01 9.03
C VAL A 41 13.60 -44.62 8.03
N LEU A 42 12.87 -43.51 8.35
CA LEU A 42 12.03 -42.84 7.37
C LEU A 42 12.92 -42.42 6.22
N GLN A 43 12.70 -43.01 5.07
CA GLN A 43 13.30 -42.54 3.83
C GLN A 43 13.03 -41.05 3.74
N THR A 44 14.10 -40.25 3.79
CA THR A 44 14.07 -38.83 3.47
C THR A 44 13.36 -38.69 2.13
N SER A 45 12.20 -38.07 2.11
CA SER A 45 11.53 -37.69 0.89
C SER A 45 12.57 -36.93 0.05
N ARG A 46 12.95 -37.50 -1.09
CA ARG A 46 13.77 -36.78 -2.07
C ARG A 46 13.09 -35.44 -2.31
N PRO A 47 13.84 -34.33 -2.30
CA PRO A 47 13.28 -33.07 -2.71
C PRO A 47 12.63 -33.30 -4.09
N VAL A 48 11.34 -33.04 -4.19
CA VAL A 48 10.65 -33.04 -5.49
C VAL A 48 11.40 -32.01 -6.32
N LYS A 49 12.16 -32.48 -7.32
CA LYS A 49 12.75 -31.55 -8.29
C LYS A 49 11.56 -30.79 -8.88
N ALA A 50 11.57 -29.47 -8.72
CA ALA A 50 10.60 -28.63 -9.39
C ALA A 50 10.58 -29.02 -10.87
N ASP A 51 9.39 -29.25 -11.43
CA ASP A 51 9.25 -29.54 -12.85
C ASP A 51 9.91 -28.36 -13.61
N PRO A 52 10.92 -28.59 -14.45
CA PRO A 52 11.66 -27.52 -15.10
C PRO A 52 10.81 -26.65 -16.02
N LYS A 53 9.55 -27.00 -16.25
CA LYS A 53 8.61 -26.26 -17.06
C LYS A 53 7.78 -25.24 -16.29
N TRP A 54 7.80 -25.24 -14.97
CA TRP A 54 7.10 -24.23 -14.18
C TRP A 54 8.05 -23.10 -13.79
N HIS A 55 7.66 -21.88 -14.18
CA HIS A 55 8.31 -20.65 -13.76
C HIS A 55 7.45 -19.93 -12.73
N VAL A 56 8.08 -19.51 -11.65
CA VAL A 56 7.43 -18.70 -10.59
C VAL A 56 7.92 -17.27 -10.74
N GLU A 57 7.03 -16.37 -11.07
CA GLU A 57 7.31 -14.95 -11.20
C GLU A 57 6.66 -14.19 -10.03
N PRO A 58 7.44 -13.47 -9.21
CA PRO A 58 6.86 -12.67 -8.13
C PRO A 58 6.08 -11.50 -8.71
N LEU A 59 4.87 -11.28 -8.20
CA LEU A 59 4.07 -10.09 -8.53
C LEU A 59 4.67 -8.81 -7.93
N ILE A 60 5.43 -8.95 -6.84
CA ILE A 60 6.21 -7.89 -6.22
C ILE A 60 7.63 -8.44 -6.08
N PRO A 61 8.57 -8.04 -6.96
CA PRO A 61 9.96 -8.45 -6.88
C PRO A 61 10.58 -8.11 -5.52
N VAL A 62 11.56 -8.90 -5.08
CA VAL A 62 12.18 -8.73 -3.76
C VAL A 62 12.68 -7.31 -3.53
N GLN A 63 13.32 -6.72 -4.56
CA GLN A 63 13.87 -5.36 -4.50
C GLN A 63 12.80 -4.26 -4.37
N ASN A 64 11.53 -4.55 -4.65
CA ASN A 64 10.39 -3.62 -4.62
C ASN A 64 9.46 -3.87 -3.41
N ARG A 65 9.91 -4.70 -2.43
CA ARG A 65 9.18 -4.96 -1.18
C ARG A 65 9.64 -4.01 -0.11
N GLY A 66 8.80 -3.06 0.20
CA GLY A 66 9.05 -1.99 1.15
C GLY A 66 8.14 -2.00 2.36
N ILE A 67 8.44 -1.10 3.27
CA ILE A 67 7.64 -0.78 4.44
C ILE A 67 7.69 0.72 4.72
N ILE A 68 6.54 1.32 5.05
CA ILE A 68 6.54 2.66 5.62
C ILE A 68 6.78 2.57 7.14
N LEU A 69 7.69 3.40 7.64
CA LEU A 69 8.10 3.40 9.04
C LEU A 69 6.97 3.78 10.01
N TYR A 70 5.88 4.36 9.51
CA TYR A 70 4.69 4.64 10.32
C TYR A 70 4.12 3.38 10.97
N SER A 71 4.19 2.24 10.30
CA SER A 71 3.68 0.96 10.80
C SER A 71 4.44 0.42 12.02
N VAL A 72 5.70 0.81 12.18
CA VAL A 72 6.58 0.38 13.30
C VAL A 72 7.02 1.56 14.17
N ARG A 73 6.29 2.69 14.10
CA ARG A 73 6.62 3.94 14.81
C ARG A 73 6.76 3.77 16.32
N ASP A 74 5.99 2.86 16.91
CA ASP A 74 6.07 2.53 18.34
C ASP A 74 7.45 1.99 18.74
N ARG A 75 8.14 1.28 17.85
CA ARG A 75 9.49 0.75 18.14
C ARG A 75 10.61 1.71 17.72
N ILE A 76 10.41 2.48 16.67
CA ILE A 76 11.39 3.49 16.24
C ILE A 76 11.54 4.58 17.31
N THR A 77 10.44 4.99 17.93
CA THR A 77 10.42 6.04 18.94
C THR A 77 10.47 5.50 20.37
N ALA A 78 10.53 4.18 20.57
CA ALA A 78 10.60 3.59 21.91
C ALA A 78 11.92 3.90 22.61
N ALA A 79 11.84 4.21 23.89
CA ALA A 79 13.00 4.15 24.78
C ALA A 79 13.43 2.69 25.02
N PRO A 80 14.67 2.46 25.50
CA PRO A 80 15.11 1.15 25.96
C PRO A 80 14.11 0.55 26.94
N ASP A 81 13.77 -0.73 26.73
CA ASP A 81 12.87 -1.50 27.58
C ASP A 81 13.37 -2.94 27.76
N ASP A 82 12.81 -3.66 28.73
CA ASP A 82 13.19 -5.05 29.05
C ASP A 82 12.42 -6.09 28.21
N SER A 83 11.71 -5.67 27.16
CA SER A 83 10.89 -6.58 26.32
C SER A 83 11.72 -7.54 25.46
N GLY A 84 13.01 -7.25 25.27
CA GLY A 84 13.85 -7.96 24.32
C GLY A 84 13.54 -7.65 22.84
N VAL A 85 12.55 -6.79 22.56
CA VAL A 85 12.15 -6.39 21.20
C VAL A 85 13.04 -5.24 20.72
N PRO A 86 13.51 -5.26 19.45
CA PRO A 86 14.27 -4.15 18.88
C PRO A 86 13.57 -2.80 19.07
N TYR A 87 14.32 -1.78 19.44
CA TYR A 87 13.86 -0.41 19.64
C TYR A 87 14.88 0.60 19.11
N GLY A 88 14.44 1.82 18.83
CA GLY A 88 15.26 2.86 18.24
C GLY A 88 15.49 2.65 16.74
N PHE A 89 15.89 3.73 16.08
CA PHE A 89 15.93 3.78 14.62
C PHE A 89 16.81 2.70 14.00
N GLU A 90 18.07 2.61 14.43
CA GLU A 90 19.06 1.71 13.85
C GLU A 90 18.68 0.22 14.03
N ARG A 91 18.31 -0.18 15.24
CA ARG A 91 17.98 -1.59 15.52
C ARG A 91 16.70 -2.05 14.83
N VAL A 92 15.72 -1.15 14.69
CA VAL A 92 14.47 -1.46 13.99
C VAL A 92 14.74 -1.62 12.49
N LEU A 93 15.55 -0.75 11.89
CA LEU A 93 15.94 -0.89 10.47
C LEU A 93 16.72 -2.19 10.23
N ALA A 94 17.67 -2.53 11.10
CA ALA A 94 18.38 -3.81 11.02
C ALA A 94 17.40 -4.99 11.05
N ARG A 95 16.42 -4.97 11.98
CA ARG A 95 15.40 -6.02 12.05
C ARG A 95 14.54 -6.10 10.78
N LEU A 96 14.14 -4.97 10.20
CA LEU A 96 13.38 -4.96 8.95
C LEU A 96 14.18 -5.55 7.79
N ALA A 97 15.48 -5.26 7.72
CA ALA A 97 16.39 -5.87 6.73
C ALA A 97 16.51 -7.39 6.92
N GLU A 98 16.62 -7.87 8.16
CA GLU A 98 16.62 -9.31 8.49
C GLU A 98 15.34 -10.01 8.07
N LEU A 99 14.18 -9.34 8.19
CA LEU A 99 12.89 -9.85 7.73
C LEU A 99 12.80 -9.94 6.20
N GLY A 100 13.70 -9.26 5.48
CA GLY A 100 13.80 -9.31 4.02
C GLY A 100 13.35 -8.05 3.29
N TYR A 101 12.81 -7.04 3.98
CA TYR A 101 12.49 -5.76 3.36
C TYR A 101 13.72 -5.15 2.67
N LYS A 102 13.51 -4.50 1.55
CA LYS A 102 14.55 -3.83 0.78
C LYS A 102 14.36 -2.33 0.71
N GLU A 103 13.14 -1.88 0.86
CA GLU A 103 12.79 -0.48 0.71
C GLU A 103 12.16 0.06 1.98
N ILE A 104 12.56 1.28 2.31
CA ILE A 104 12.03 2.05 3.44
C ILE A 104 11.36 3.31 2.90
N GLU A 105 10.12 3.48 3.25
CA GLU A 105 9.43 4.76 3.11
C GLU A 105 9.38 5.46 4.46
N PHE A 106 9.71 6.75 4.44
CA PHE A 106 9.72 7.56 5.65
C PHE A 106 8.37 8.27 5.84
N ALA A 107 7.87 8.26 7.07
CA ALA A 107 6.76 9.11 7.51
C ALA A 107 7.34 10.36 8.19
N GLY A 108 8.11 11.16 7.45
CA GLY A 108 9.01 12.15 8.00
C GLY A 108 10.26 11.51 8.64
N TYR A 109 11.02 12.31 9.38
CA TYR A 109 12.15 11.78 10.16
C TYR A 109 11.64 11.19 11.47
N THR A 110 11.59 9.88 11.56
CA THR A 110 10.96 9.15 12.67
C THR A 110 11.92 8.76 13.80
N GLN A 111 13.13 9.34 13.87
CA GLN A 111 13.99 9.17 15.04
C GLN A 111 13.43 9.96 16.23
N HIS A 112 13.59 9.42 17.42
CA HIS A 112 13.23 10.10 18.67
C HIS A 112 14.49 10.65 19.33
N PRO A 113 14.61 11.96 19.57
CA PRO A 113 15.84 12.57 20.11
C PRO A 113 16.26 11.99 21.46
N SER A 114 15.31 11.60 22.30
CA SER A 114 15.60 11.02 23.62
C SER A 114 16.31 9.65 23.55
N ILE A 115 16.19 8.91 22.45
CA ILE A 115 16.84 7.60 22.27
C ILE A 115 18.31 7.78 21.89
N LEU A 116 18.61 8.76 21.04
CA LEU A 116 19.95 9.03 20.55
C LEU A 116 20.66 10.15 21.35
N GLY A 117 19.93 10.87 22.18
CA GLY A 117 20.43 12.07 22.85
C GLY A 117 20.65 13.28 21.91
N ARG A 118 20.39 13.12 20.62
CA ARG A 118 20.53 14.14 19.57
C ARG A 118 19.69 13.78 18.35
N GLN A 119 19.50 14.73 17.46
CA GLN A 119 18.97 14.42 16.14
C GLN A 119 20.03 13.73 15.27
N ILE A 120 19.57 12.82 14.43
CA ILE A 120 20.36 12.15 13.42
C ILE A 120 20.25 12.93 12.09
N THR A 121 21.35 13.03 11.35
CA THR A 121 21.40 13.71 10.05
C THR A 121 20.95 12.79 8.90
N PRO A 122 20.52 13.33 7.75
CA PRO A 122 20.23 12.52 6.55
C PRO A 122 21.39 11.62 6.14
N ARG A 123 22.63 12.09 6.26
CA ARG A 123 23.85 11.30 5.96
C ARG A 123 24.01 10.10 6.89
N GLU A 124 23.75 10.27 8.17
CA GLU A 124 23.80 9.17 9.14
C GLU A 124 22.67 8.17 8.86
N ILE A 125 21.47 8.65 8.54
CA ILE A 125 20.35 7.77 8.13
C ILE A 125 20.75 6.98 6.89
N ARG A 126 21.31 7.64 5.87
CA ARG A 126 21.77 6.98 4.65
C ARG A 126 22.80 5.89 4.95
N LYS A 127 23.75 6.18 5.85
CA LYS A 127 24.74 5.16 6.26
C LYS A 127 24.06 3.95 6.93
N ILE A 128 23.10 4.16 7.80
CA ILE A 128 22.37 3.05 8.45
C ILE A 128 21.63 2.21 7.41
N LEU A 129 21.00 2.84 6.42
CA LEU A 129 20.36 2.11 5.31
C LEU A 129 21.37 1.28 4.53
N ASP A 130 22.48 1.88 4.12
CA ASP A 130 23.54 1.20 3.35
C ASP A 130 24.16 0.02 4.12
N ASP A 131 24.45 0.21 5.42
CA ASP A 131 24.99 -0.84 6.30
C ASP A 131 24.03 -2.05 6.43
N ASN A 132 22.73 -1.86 6.22
CA ASN A 132 21.71 -2.90 6.28
C ASN A 132 21.22 -3.37 4.89
N GLY A 133 21.78 -2.86 3.80
CA GLY A 133 21.34 -3.17 2.45
C GLY A 133 19.88 -2.73 2.14
N LEU A 134 19.47 -1.62 2.75
CA LEU A 134 18.17 -0.98 2.57
C LEU A 134 18.28 0.24 1.67
N VAL A 135 17.18 0.59 1.00
CA VAL A 135 17.07 1.76 0.14
C VAL A 135 15.91 2.64 0.61
N ALA A 136 16.12 3.95 0.69
CA ALA A 136 15.03 4.91 0.87
C ALA A 136 14.27 5.05 -0.46
N ASN A 137 13.02 4.59 -0.54
CA ASN A 137 12.24 4.66 -1.78
C ASN A 137 11.34 5.90 -1.85
N GLY A 138 10.97 6.49 -0.72
CA GLY A 138 10.13 7.66 -0.64
C GLY A 138 9.96 8.21 0.77
N THR A 139 9.26 9.32 0.88
CA THR A 139 8.92 9.94 2.16
C THR A 139 7.62 10.72 2.09
N HIS A 140 6.84 10.66 3.17
CA HIS A 140 5.72 11.56 3.41
C HIS A 140 6.19 12.83 4.11
N VAL A 141 6.08 13.95 3.41
CA VAL A 141 6.41 15.28 3.95
C VAL A 141 5.27 16.26 3.65
N THR A 142 5.28 17.41 4.30
CA THR A 142 4.36 18.49 3.94
C THR A 142 4.86 19.17 2.65
N ILE A 143 4.06 19.08 1.60
CA ILE A 143 4.38 19.67 0.29
C ILE A 143 3.96 21.14 0.30
N ARG A 144 4.97 22.03 0.29
CA ARG A 144 4.82 23.48 0.31
C ARG A 144 5.89 24.13 -0.55
N ALA A 145 5.51 25.15 -1.32
CA ALA A 145 6.43 25.84 -2.23
C ALA A 145 7.66 26.46 -1.52
N ASP A 146 7.45 26.98 -0.30
CA ASP A 146 8.49 27.67 0.47
C ASP A 146 9.54 26.73 1.09
N THR A 147 9.21 25.45 1.28
CA THR A 147 10.11 24.45 1.91
C THR A 147 10.52 23.33 0.97
N PHE A 148 9.96 23.28 -0.24
CA PHE A 148 10.11 22.12 -1.12
C PHE A 148 11.56 21.86 -1.54
N GLN A 149 12.35 22.92 -1.81
CA GLN A 149 13.77 22.75 -2.16
C GLN A 149 14.57 22.10 -1.03
N GLN A 150 14.32 22.49 0.21
CA GLN A 150 14.95 21.84 1.37
C GLN A 150 14.57 20.37 1.48
N GLN A 151 13.30 20.04 1.20
CA GLN A 151 12.86 18.63 1.19
C GLN A 151 13.52 17.83 0.07
N LEU A 152 13.73 18.45 -1.10
CA LEU A 152 14.45 17.80 -2.19
C LEU A 152 15.94 17.57 -1.84
N ASP A 153 16.60 18.53 -1.16
CA ASP A 153 17.99 18.36 -0.71
C ASP A 153 18.13 17.17 0.25
N ILE A 154 17.20 17.04 1.20
CA ILE A 154 17.14 15.92 2.14
C ILE A 154 16.90 14.60 1.42
N ALA A 155 15.93 14.56 0.50
CA ALA A 155 15.60 13.37 -0.27
C ALA A 155 16.77 12.92 -1.16
N GLU A 156 17.49 13.86 -1.75
CA GLU A 156 18.68 13.60 -2.55
C GLU A 156 19.82 13.01 -1.72
N GLU A 157 20.08 13.53 -0.52
CA GLU A 157 21.10 12.99 0.40
C GLU A 157 20.76 11.56 0.86
N LEU A 158 19.47 11.27 1.05
CA LEU A 158 18.97 9.92 1.37
C LEU A 158 18.95 8.99 0.14
N GLY A 159 19.14 9.52 -1.06
CA GLY A 159 19.11 8.75 -2.30
C GLY A 159 17.71 8.34 -2.76
N MET A 160 16.69 9.07 -2.31
CA MET A 160 15.30 8.81 -2.66
C MET A 160 15.03 9.12 -4.15
N LYS A 161 14.17 8.31 -4.75
CA LYS A 161 13.66 8.55 -6.10
C LYS A 161 12.25 9.17 -6.09
N ASN A 162 11.57 9.12 -4.97
CA ASN A 162 10.21 9.61 -4.81
C ASN A 162 10.11 10.49 -3.57
N ILE A 163 9.34 11.56 -3.68
CA ILE A 163 9.02 12.46 -2.58
C ILE A 163 7.54 12.82 -2.68
N GLY A 164 6.83 12.81 -1.57
CA GLY A 164 5.40 13.04 -1.61
C GLY A 164 4.78 13.39 -0.27
N THR A 165 3.47 13.31 -0.22
CA THR A 165 2.69 13.57 0.99
C THR A 165 1.86 12.36 1.36
N GLY A 166 1.67 12.14 2.66
CA GLY A 166 0.78 11.11 3.21
C GLY A 166 -0.69 11.51 3.26
N SER A 167 -1.09 12.52 2.51
CA SER A 167 -2.47 13.03 2.46
C SER A 167 -2.86 13.44 1.06
N ASP A 168 -4.16 13.67 0.86
CA ASP A 168 -4.68 14.21 -0.38
C ASP A 168 -4.05 15.59 -0.68
N PRO A 169 -3.95 16.00 -1.95
CA PRO A 169 -3.42 17.30 -2.34
C PRO A 169 -4.18 18.48 -1.71
N THR A 170 -5.46 18.30 -1.46
CA THR A 170 -6.33 19.22 -0.72
C THR A 170 -7.50 18.44 -0.07
N ASN A 171 -7.96 18.90 1.09
CA ASN A 171 -9.14 18.34 1.77
C ASN A 171 -10.46 18.92 1.24
N SER A 172 -10.42 19.79 0.25
CA SER A 172 -11.62 20.44 -0.29
C SER A 172 -12.51 19.48 -1.08
N ASN A 173 -13.80 19.83 -1.14
CA ASN A 173 -14.76 19.19 -2.05
C ASN A 173 -14.97 19.96 -3.35
N TYR A 174 -14.37 21.14 -3.50
CA TYR A 174 -14.68 22.08 -4.57
C TYR A 174 -13.62 22.10 -5.67
N GLN A 175 -14.06 22.16 -6.91
CA GLN A 175 -13.21 22.12 -8.10
C GLN A 175 -12.09 23.16 -8.08
N SER A 176 -12.39 24.41 -7.69
CA SER A 176 -11.40 25.50 -7.67
C SER A 176 -10.16 25.20 -6.82
N ASP A 177 -10.36 24.49 -5.69
CA ASP A 177 -9.26 24.16 -4.79
C ASP A 177 -8.40 23.02 -5.35
N TRP A 178 -9.03 22.10 -6.10
CA TRP A 178 -8.32 21.05 -6.82
C TRP A 178 -7.57 21.57 -8.05
N ASP A 179 -8.09 22.62 -8.72
CA ASP A 179 -7.36 23.34 -9.78
C ASP A 179 -6.10 23.99 -9.20
N ALA A 180 -6.22 24.75 -8.11
CA ALA A 180 -5.08 25.37 -7.45
C ALA A 180 -4.04 24.35 -6.94
N ALA A 181 -4.51 23.22 -6.40
CA ALA A 181 -3.63 22.14 -6.00
C ALA A 181 -2.91 21.52 -7.21
N ALA A 182 -3.60 21.29 -8.32
CA ALA A 182 -3.01 20.73 -9.53
C ALA A 182 -1.92 21.65 -10.13
N ASP A 183 -2.15 22.96 -10.15
CA ASP A 183 -1.17 23.94 -10.62
C ASP A 183 0.10 23.92 -9.77
N LEU A 184 -0.06 23.92 -8.43
CA LEU A 184 1.06 23.83 -7.50
C LEU A 184 1.83 22.50 -7.69
N TRP A 185 1.12 21.38 -7.79
CA TRP A 185 1.75 20.07 -7.94
C TRP A 185 2.47 19.90 -9.26
N ASN A 186 1.96 20.46 -10.36
CA ASN A 186 2.64 20.48 -11.65
C ASN A 186 3.97 21.24 -11.58
N GLU A 187 3.99 22.40 -10.91
CA GLU A 187 5.21 23.19 -10.75
C GLU A 187 6.24 22.50 -9.85
N LEU A 188 5.82 22.01 -8.68
CA LEU A 188 6.72 21.32 -7.76
C LEU A 188 7.19 19.97 -8.34
N GLY A 189 6.32 19.27 -9.07
CA GLY A 189 6.70 18.04 -9.75
C GLY A 189 7.73 18.25 -10.86
N ARG A 190 7.68 19.40 -11.55
CA ARG A 190 8.74 19.81 -12.49
C ARG A 190 10.07 20.01 -11.78
N GLN A 191 10.09 20.68 -10.62
CA GLN A 191 11.29 20.86 -9.81
C GLN A 191 11.84 19.51 -9.29
N ALA A 192 10.98 18.60 -8.82
CA ALA A 192 11.40 17.27 -8.41
C ALA A 192 12.06 16.49 -9.57
N LYS A 193 11.49 16.59 -10.78
CA LYS A 193 12.04 15.94 -11.97
C LYS A 193 13.42 16.46 -12.36
N GLU A 194 13.71 17.74 -12.19
CA GLU A 194 15.04 18.32 -12.43
C GLU A 194 16.10 17.68 -11.53
N ARG A 195 15.70 17.24 -10.33
CA ARG A 195 16.51 16.45 -9.40
C ARG A 195 16.40 14.93 -9.62
N LYS A 196 15.79 14.45 -10.73
CA LYS A 196 15.54 13.05 -11.06
C LYS A 196 14.66 12.31 -10.04
N MET A 197 13.82 13.06 -9.35
CA MET A 197 12.82 12.55 -8.40
C MET A 197 11.40 12.64 -8.99
N ARG A 198 10.47 11.85 -8.44
CA ARG A 198 9.04 11.89 -8.73
C ARG A 198 8.32 12.51 -7.54
N LEU A 199 7.48 13.52 -7.81
CA LEU A 199 6.54 14.01 -6.81
C LEU A 199 5.29 13.15 -6.83
N TYR A 200 4.89 12.58 -5.68
CA TYR A 200 3.69 11.77 -5.57
C TYR A 200 2.75 12.27 -4.47
N THR A 201 1.45 11.99 -4.63
CA THR A 201 0.46 12.11 -3.56
C THR A 201 -0.03 10.74 -3.15
N HIS A 202 -0.25 10.56 -1.85
CA HIS A 202 -0.95 9.44 -1.27
C HIS A 202 -2.46 9.74 -1.20
N ASN A 203 -3.28 8.72 -0.97
CA ASN A 203 -4.72 8.90 -0.79
C ASN A 203 -5.24 8.26 0.50
N HIS A 204 -6.21 8.94 1.11
CA HIS A 204 -7.21 8.30 1.95
C HIS A 204 -8.53 8.14 1.17
N ASP A 205 -9.54 7.55 1.82
CA ASP A 205 -10.82 7.27 1.17
C ASP A 205 -11.50 8.52 0.62
N ALA A 206 -11.38 9.65 1.32
CA ALA A 206 -12.01 10.93 0.94
C ALA A 206 -11.55 11.48 -0.42
N ALA A 207 -10.35 11.14 -0.89
CA ALA A 207 -9.85 11.51 -2.21
C ALA A 207 -10.70 10.94 -3.36
N TYR A 208 -11.34 9.82 -3.13
CA TYR A 208 -12.23 9.15 -4.10
C TYR A 208 -13.70 9.54 -3.97
N ASN A 209 -14.06 10.47 -3.08
CA ASN A 209 -15.40 11.06 -3.04
C ASN A 209 -15.63 11.94 -4.27
N PHE A 210 -16.89 12.25 -4.53
CA PHE A 210 -17.29 13.06 -5.69
C PHE A 210 -16.97 14.53 -5.48
N LEU A 211 -16.45 15.16 -6.53
CA LEU A 211 -16.16 16.59 -6.59
C LEU A 211 -17.48 17.38 -6.65
N LEU A 212 -17.58 18.50 -5.93
CA LEU A 212 -18.67 19.44 -6.07
C LEU A 212 -18.29 20.48 -7.14
N ASP A 213 -18.92 20.34 -8.31
CA ASP A 213 -18.57 21.08 -9.52
C ASP A 213 -19.82 21.58 -10.30
N SER A 214 -21.03 21.33 -9.78
CA SER A 214 -22.26 21.60 -10.50
C SER A 214 -23.44 21.92 -9.58
N GLY A 215 -24.59 22.23 -10.18
CA GLY A 215 -25.84 22.50 -9.49
C GLY A 215 -25.95 23.92 -8.94
N PRO A 216 -26.96 24.21 -8.09
CA PRO A 216 -27.14 25.52 -7.48
C PRO A 216 -25.97 25.84 -6.55
N LEU A 217 -25.70 27.14 -6.42
CA LEU A 217 -24.68 27.63 -5.51
C LEU A 217 -25.24 27.74 -4.08
N ASP A 218 -24.37 27.51 -3.09
CA ASP A 218 -24.66 27.78 -1.68
C ASP A 218 -24.54 29.30 -1.37
N GLY A 219 -24.78 29.65 -0.10
CA GLY A 219 -24.71 31.06 0.35
C GLY A 219 -23.28 31.68 0.25
N GLN A 220 -22.27 30.87 -0.10
CA GLN A 220 -20.89 31.30 -0.30
C GLN A 220 -20.49 31.24 -1.79
N GLY A 221 -21.46 31.01 -2.69
CA GLY A 221 -21.23 30.94 -4.13
C GLY A 221 -20.56 29.66 -4.61
N ARG A 222 -20.66 28.55 -3.85
CA ARG A 222 -19.99 27.29 -4.16
C ARG A 222 -21.00 26.23 -4.66
N PRO A 223 -20.62 25.36 -5.62
CA PRO A 223 -21.46 24.31 -6.13
C PRO A 223 -21.89 23.32 -5.03
N THR A 224 -23.13 22.85 -5.09
CA THR A 224 -23.70 21.91 -4.09
C THR A 224 -23.93 20.50 -4.63
N ARG A 225 -23.59 20.24 -5.89
CA ARG A 225 -23.83 18.97 -6.58
C ARG A 225 -22.61 18.55 -7.38
N SER A 226 -22.64 17.31 -7.89
CA SER A 226 -21.53 16.72 -8.63
C SER A 226 -21.93 16.38 -10.05
N SER A 227 -21.01 16.54 -11.00
CA SER A 227 -21.11 15.96 -12.34
C SER A 227 -20.88 14.44 -12.36
N GLY A 228 -20.43 13.87 -11.22
CA GLY A 228 -20.07 12.46 -11.09
C GLY A 228 -18.57 12.20 -11.20
N ILE A 229 -17.76 13.24 -11.31
CA ILE A 229 -16.30 13.13 -11.33
C ILE A 229 -15.79 13.00 -9.88
N ARG A 230 -14.89 12.07 -9.63
CA ARG A 230 -14.23 11.91 -8.33
C ARG A 230 -13.07 12.88 -8.20
N LYS A 231 -12.82 13.36 -6.98
CA LYS A 231 -11.79 14.38 -6.68
C LYS A 231 -10.40 13.99 -7.23
N LEU A 232 -9.95 12.77 -6.93
CA LEU A 232 -8.65 12.31 -7.39
C LEU A 232 -8.62 12.05 -8.91
N GLU A 233 -9.73 11.61 -9.54
CA GLU A 233 -9.82 11.48 -11.00
C GLU A 233 -9.70 12.83 -11.69
N TYR A 234 -10.31 13.87 -11.12
CA TYR A 234 -10.15 15.24 -11.58
C TYR A 234 -8.69 15.69 -11.50
N PHE A 235 -8.04 15.43 -10.37
CA PHE A 235 -6.62 15.75 -10.17
C PHE A 235 -5.71 15.00 -11.17
N PHE A 236 -6.01 13.74 -11.50
CA PHE A 236 -5.33 13.00 -12.56
C PHE A 236 -5.42 13.71 -13.92
N ALA A 237 -6.60 14.25 -14.23
CA ALA A 237 -6.82 14.91 -15.52
C ALA A 237 -6.13 16.28 -15.60
N LYS A 238 -5.93 16.96 -14.47
CA LYS A 238 -5.33 18.29 -14.37
C LYS A 238 -3.82 18.28 -14.17
N THR A 239 -3.23 17.16 -13.80
CA THR A 239 -1.79 17.07 -13.54
C THR A 239 -1.04 16.41 -14.69
N ASP A 240 0.16 16.93 -15.01
CA ASP A 240 1.02 16.40 -16.06
C ASP A 240 1.62 15.04 -15.62
N PRO A 241 1.40 13.96 -16.38
CA PRO A 241 1.94 12.64 -16.10
C PRO A 241 3.48 12.55 -16.09
N LYS A 242 4.17 13.59 -16.57
CA LYS A 242 5.63 13.66 -16.50
C LYS A 242 6.15 14.11 -15.15
N TYR A 243 5.31 14.75 -14.34
CA TYR A 243 5.72 15.45 -13.13
C TYR A 243 5.04 14.94 -11.87
N VAL A 244 3.77 14.54 -11.95
CA VAL A 244 2.95 14.17 -10.80
C VAL A 244 2.59 12.69 -10.86
N PHE A 245 2.87 11.99 -9.78
CA PHE A 245 2.65 10.55 -9.61
C PHE A 245 1.74 10.28 -8.41
N PHE A 246 1.41 9.01 -8.20
CA PHE A 246 0.49 8.62 -7.15
C PHE A 246 1.02 7.39 -6.43
N GLU A 247 0.82 7.40 -5.12
CA GLU A 247 0.92 6.24 -4.28
C GLU A 247 -0.49 5.84 -3.87
N MET A 248 -0.99 4.72 -4.39
CA MET A 248 -2.30 4.27 -3.98
C MET A 248 -2.21 3.49 -2.66
N ASP A 249 -2.87 3.99 -1.63
CA ASP A 249 -3.23 3.15 -0.50
C ASP A 249 -4.41 2.26 -0.91
N ILE A 250 -4.13 0.97 -1.00
CA ILE A 250 -5.09 -0.01 -1.51
C ILE A 250 -6.25 -0.18 -0.53
N TYR A 251 -6.00 -0.21 0.78
CA TYR A 251 -7.06 -0.30 1.79
C TYR A 251 -8.01 0.89 1.70
N TRP A 252 -7.50 2.12 1.70
CA TRP A 252 -8.34 3.31 1.63
C TRP A 252 -9.09 3.42 0.30
N ALA A 253 -8.55 2.88 -0.79
CA ALA A 253 -9.28 2.77 -2.06
C ALA A 253 -10.47 1.80 -1.96
N TYR A 254 -10.34 0.68 -1.24
CA TYR A 254 -11.45 -0.24 -0.98
C TYR A 254 -12.46 0.32 0.03
N VAL A 255 -12.03 1.08 1.02
CA VAL A 255 -12.92 1.85 1.91
C VAL A 255 -13.74 2.86 1.10
N ALA A 256 -13.11 3.58 0.17
CA ALA A 256 -13.80 4.52 -0.72
C ALA A 256 -14.85 3.82 -1.60
N ARG A 257 -14.52 2.64 -2.14
CA ARG A 257 -15.47 1.79 -2.88
C ARG A 257 -16.70 1.42 -2.02
N TYR A 258 -16.52 1.23 -0.74
CA TYR A 258 -17.61 0.95 0.20
C TYR A 258 -18.42 2.21 0.55
N LYS A 259 -17.77 3.34 0.84
CA LYS A 259 -18.39 4.56 1.37
C LYS A 259 -19.04 5.44 0.30
N TYR A 260 -18.33 5.68 -0.82
CA TYR A 260 -18.70 6.72 -1.78
C TYR A 260 -19.30 6.12 -3.05
N THR A 261 -20.52 5.59 -2.91
CA THR A 261 -21.24 4.92 -4.00
C THR A 261 -22.31 5.78 -4.65
N LYS A 262 -22.64 6.95 -4.06
CA LYS A 262 -23.75 7.79 -4.49
C LYS A 262 -23.40 9.27 -4.51
N TYR A 263 -24.00 9.99 -5.43
CA TYR A 263 -23.90 11.45 -5.52
C TYR A 263 -25.20 12.07 -6.05
N ILE A 264 -25.41 13.38 -5.81
CA ILE A 264 -26.51 14.13 -6.41
C ILE A 264 -25.99 14.84 -7.65
N ASN A 265 -26.56 14.53 -8.81
CA ASN A 265 -26.15 15.13 -10.08
C ASN A 265 -26.68 16.57 -10.25
N SER A 266 -26.23 17.26 -11.32
CA SER A 266 -26.61 18.64 -11.64
C SER A 266 -28.14 18.85 -11.68
N ALA A 267 -28.91 17.83 -12.07
CA ALA A 267 -30.38 17.87 -12.12
C ALA A 267 -31.03 17.56 -10.75
N GLY A 268 -30.28 17.39 -9.67
CA GLY A 268 -30.80 17.07 -8.32
C GLY A 268 -31.25 15.63 -8.13
N ARG A 269 -30.83 14.71 -8.98
CA ARG A 269 -31.16 13.27 -8.89
C ARG A 269 -30.01 12.49 -8.29
N GLU A 270 -30.31 11.55 -7.40
CA GLU A 270 -29.33 10.60 -6.91
C GLU A 270 -28.85 9.70 -8.06
N ARG A 271 -27.54 9.47 -8.09
CA ARG A 271 -26.84 8.58 -9.02
C ARG A 271 -25.93 7.65 -8.24
N THR A 272 -25.77 6.44 -8.74
CA THR A 272 -24.84 5.44 -8.21
C THR A 272 -23.65 5.29 -9.15
N ASP A 273 -22.46 5.27 -8.57
CA ASP A 273 -21.21 4.95 -9.25
C ASP A 273 -20.29 4.20 -8.28
N ILE A 274 -19.84 3.02 -8.68
CA ILE A 274 -19.01 2.15 -7.85
C ILE A 274 -17.55 2.31 -8.28
N PHE A 275 -16.73 2.82 -7.39
CA PHE A 275 -15.29 2.97 -7.62
C PHE A 275 -14.61 1.61 -7.80
N ASP A 276 -13.72 1.51 -8.79
CA ASP A 276 -12.90 0.33 -9.04
C ASP A 276 -11.40 0.67 -8.89
N PRO A 277 -10.76 0.26 -7.77
CA PRO A 277 -9.35 0.53 -7.53
C PRO A 277 -8.42 -0.08 -8.60
N ILE A 278 -8.69 -1.33 -9.02
CA ILE A 278 -7.87 -2.03 -10.01
C ILE A 278 -7.93 -1.32 -11.37
N LEU A 279 -9.14 -0.99 -11.82
CA LEU A 279 -9.34 -0.33 -13.10
C LEU A 279 -8.73 1.08 -13.13
N THR A 280 -8.74 1.78 -11.98
CA THR A 280 -8.14 3.12 -11.85
C THR A 280 -6.63 3.07 -12.12
N VAL A 281 -5.94 2.08 -11.58
CA VAL A 281 -4.50 1.87 -11.83
C VAL A 281 -4.27 1.35 -13.24
N ALA A 282 -4.99 0.29 -13.66
CA ALA A 282 -4.78 -0.38 -14.94
C ALA A 282 -4.90 0.56 -16.16
N ARG A 283 -5.71 1.60 -16.05
CA ARG A 283 -5.83 2.64 -17.10
C ARG A 283 -4.63 3.61 -17.14
N ARG A 284 -3.79 3.67 -16.10
CA ARG A 284 -2.73 4.67 -15.93
C ARG A 284 -1.54 4.12 -15.15
N THR A 285 -1.12 2.88 -15.41
CA THR A 285 -0.13 2.15 -14.61
C THR A 285 1.13 2.98 -14.33
N LYS A 286 1.64 3.69 -15.32
CA LYS A 286 2.85 4.54 -15.20
C LYS A 286 2.70 5.77 -14.28
N ARG A 287 1.49 6.05 -13.79
CA ARG A 287 1.25 7.11 -12.81
C ARG A 287 1.35 6.61 -11.36
N PHE A 288 1.46 5.29 -11.14
CA PHE A 288 1.45 4.65 -9.82
C PHE A 288 2.76 3.88 -9.54
N PRO A 289 3.88 4.57 -9.31
CA PRO A 289 5.12 3.89 -8.95
C PRO A 289 5.07 3.20 -7.58
N LEU A 290 4.25 3.71 -6.66
CA LEU A 290 4.18 3.27 -5.27
C LEU A 290 2.77 2.81 -4.90
N PHE A 291 2.71 1.86 -3.98
CA PHE A 291 1.49 1.38 -3.34
C PHE A 291 1.70 1.18 -1.86
N HIS A 292 0.72 1.61 -1.04
CA HIS A 292 0.58 1.06 0.28
C HIS A 292 -0.19 -0.26 0.20
N ALA A 293 0.55 -1.36 0.41
CA ALA A 293 -0.01 -2.70 0.52
C ALA A 293 -0.60 -2.88 1.93
N LYS A 294 -1.77 -2.30 2.13
CA LYS A 294 -2.51 -2.22 3.39
C LYS A 294 -3.79 -3.01 3.26
N ASP A 295 -4.01 -3.96 4.16
CA ASP A 295 -5.10 -4.93 4.07
C ASP A 295 -6.20 -4.67 5.10
N GLY A 296 -7.37 -5.20 4.82
CA GLY A 296 -8.51 -5.10 5.70
C GLY A 296 -9.49 -6.24 5.56
N THR A 297 -10.06 -6.64 6.69
CA THR A 297 -11.19 -7.56 6.76
C THR A 297 -12.49 -6.78 6.76
N LYS A 298 -13.46 -7.21 5.96
CA LYS A 298 -14.78 -6.59 5.89
C LYS A 298 -15.44 -6.60 7.26
N ASN A 299 -15.86 -5.41 7.68
CA ASN A 299 -16.63 -5.21 8.90
C ASN A 299 -17.67 -4.10 8.67
N PRO A 300 -18.93 -4.45 8.34
CA PRO A 300 -19.97 -3.47 8.10
C PRO A 300 -20.40 -2.69 9.36
N GLU A 301 -19.99 -3.14 10.55
CA GLU A 301 -20.31 -2.47 11.81
C GLU A 301 -19.43 -1.24 12.06
N VAL A 302 -18.32 -1.08 11.32
CA VAL A 302 -17.46 0.10 11.40
C VAL A 302 -17.70 1.05 10.23
N GLY A 303 -17.54 2.35 10.46
CA GLY A 303 -17.83 3.38 9.45
C GLY A 303 -17.00 3.25 8.17
N ASN A 304 -15.83 2.62 8.23
CA ASN A 304 -14.97 2.36 7.07
C ASN A 304 -15.35 1.07 6.30
N GLY A 305 -16.21 0.22 6.86
CA GLY A 305 -16.59 -1.06 6.26
C GLY A 305 -15.51 -2.15 6.31
N TYR A 306 -14.35 -1.86 6.91
CA TYR A 306 -13.20 -2.74 7.03
C TYR A 306 -12.42 -2.47 8.31
N ASP A 307 -11.92 -3.53 8.95
CA ASP A 307 -10.89 -3.47 9.99
C ASP A 307 -9.52 -3.70 9.39
N MET A 308 -8.51 -2.92 9.78
CA MET A 308 -7.13 -3.09 9.31
C MET A 308 -6.51 -4.35 9.92
N VAL A 309 -5.89 -5.16 9.08
CA VAL A 309 -5.22 -6.41 9.47
C VAL A 309 -3.87 -6.56 8.76
N PRO A 310 -2.98 -7.45 9.21
CA PRO A 310 -1.73 -7.74 8.50
C PRO A 310 -1.98 -8.17 7.06
N LEU A 311 -1.12 -7.73 6.15
CA LEU A 311 -1.24 -8.03 4.71
C LEU A 311 -1.42 -9.54 4.46
N GLY A 312 -2.39 -9.87 3.61
CA GLY A 312 -2.73 -11.23 3.21
C GLY A 312 -3.58 -11.99 4.21
N THR A 313 -4.02 -11.36 5.31
CA THR A 313 -4.96 -11.97 6.27
C THR A 313 -6.37 -11.41 6.16
N GLY A 314 -6.57 -10.36 5.35
CA GLY A 314 -7.86 -9.72 5.10
C GLY A 314 -8.60 -10.24 3.87
N ASP A 315 -9.54 -9.42 3.41
CA ASP A 315 -10.44 -9.74 2.29
C ASP A 315 -10.04 -9.04 0.98
N ILE A 316 -9.02 -8.18 0.99
CA ILE A 316 -8.52 -7.52 -0.22
C ILE A 316 -7.70 -8.52 -1.03
N ASN A 317 -8.04 -8.70 -2.30
CA ASN A 317 -7.36 -9.66 -3.15
C ASN A 317 -6.13 -9.05 -3.83
N PHE A 318 -5.00 -9.00 -3.11
CA PHE A 318 -3.73 -8.48 -3.62
C PHE A 318 -3.16 -9.28 -4.79
N GLN A 319 -3.41 -10.60 -4.82
CA GLN A 319 -3.03 -11.44 -5.95
C GLN A 319 -3.68 -10.95 -7.24
N GLN A 320 -5.00 -10.74 -7.22
CA GLN A 320 -5.73 -10.20 -8.37
C GLN A 320 -5.31 -8.77 -8.68
N PHE A 321 -5.10 -7.94 -7.66
CA PHE A 321 -4.71 -6.55 -7.83
C PHE A 321 -3.41 -6.44 -8.62
N PHE A 322 -2.31 -6.97 -8.11
CA PHE A 322 -0.99 -6.87 -8.73
C PHE A 322 -0.90 -7.65 -10.05
N GLN A 323 -1.58 -8.78 -10.16
CA GLN A 323 -1.64 -9.53 -11.42
C GLN A 323 -2.32 -8.74 -12.54
N THR A 324 -3.39 -8.00 -12.21
CA THR A 324 -4.15 -7.25 -13.21
C THR A 324 -3.46 -5.97 -13.64
N ILE A 325 -2.81 -5.25 -12.73
CA ILE A 325 -2.10 -4.02 -13.09
C ILE A 325 -0.78 -4.30 -13.84
N GLY A 326 -0.18 -5.48 -13.65
CA GLY A 326 1.06 -5.88 -14.33
C GLY A 326 2.27 -5.06 -13.93
N GLU A 327 3.32 -5.05 -14.78
CA GLU A 327 4.53 -4.21 -14.64
C GLU A 327 5.24 -4.31 -13.28
N PRO A 328 5.58 -5.52 -12.81
CA PRO A 328 6.12 -5.73 -11.46
C PRO A 328 7.43 -4.98 -11.19
N ASP A 329 8.26 -4.73 -12.21
CA ASP A 329 9.52 -4.00 -12.05
C ASP A 329 9.33 -2.49 -11.86
N PHE A 330 8.15 -1.97 -12.19
CA PHE A 330 7.84 -0.54 -12.06
C PHE A 330 7.14 -0.22 -10.75
N HIS A 331 6.39 -1.16 -10.20
CA HIS A 331 5.56 -0.96 -9.02
C HIS A 331 6.29 -1.41 -7.75
N HIS A 332 6.33 -0.53 -6.77
CA HIS A 332 6.89 -0.80 -5.44
C HIS A 332 5.74 -0.90 -4.44
N ALA A 333 5.79 -1.87 -3.55
CA ALA A 333 4.75 -2.09 -2.56
C ALA A 333 5.31 -1.93 -1.15
N ASN A 334 4.92 -0.87 -0.48
CA ASN A 334 5.25 -0.59 0.91
C ASN A 334 4.14 -1.16 1.81
N TRP A 335 4.47 -2.10 2.70
CA TRP A 335 3.49 -2.51 3.69
C TRP A 335 3.18 -1.38 4.65
N GLU A 336 1.88 -1.15 4.88
CA GLU A 336 1.38 -0.25 5.91
C GLU A 336 0.24 -0.88 6.71
N GLN A 337 0.21 -0.56 8.02
CA GLN A 337 -0.93 -0.81 8.89
C GLN A 337 -0.94 0.19 10.05
N ASP A 338 -1.87 1.14 10.05
CA ASP A 338 -1.95 2.20 11.07
C ASP A 338 -2.14 1.63 12.48
N THR A 339 -2.84 0.51 12.58
CA THR A 339 -3.17 -0.18 13.82
C THR A 339 -2.11 -1.20 14.26
N ALA A 340 -0.98 -1.34 13.54
CA ALA A 340 0.07 -2.29 13.87
C ALA A 340 0.75 -2.03 15.23
N PRO A 341 1.02 -0.76 15.64
CA PRO A 341 1.62 -0.48 16.93
C PRO A 341 0.86 -1.11 18.09
N GLY A 342 1.59 -1.84 18.95
CA GLY A 342 1.05 -2.49 20.15
C GLY A 342 1.25 -1.69 21.44
N GLY A 343 2.08 -0.65 21.36
CA GLY A 343 2.45 0.17 22.51
C GLY A 343 3.12 -0.65 23.61
N THR A 344 2.95 -0.22 24.84
CA THR A 344 3.53 -0.91 26.02
C THR A 344 2.83 -2.22 26.35
N ALA A 345 1.57 -2.41 25.91
CA ALA A 345 0.82 -3.63 26.18
C ALA A 345 1.32 -4.82 25.34
N ASP A 346 1.79 -4.56 24.14
CA ASP A 346 2.34 -5.56 23.22
C ASP A 346 3.46 -4.95 22.36
N PRO A 347 4.64 -4.71 22.93
CA PRO A 347 5.73 -3.96 22.29
C PRO A 347 6.28 -4.64 21.02
N GLY A 348 6.07 -5.95 20.85
CA GLY A 348 6.51 -6.69 19.68
C GLY A 348 5.51 -6.77 18.53
N ARG A 349 4.28 -6.28 18.70
CA ARG A 349 3.19 -6.49 17.75
C ARG A 349 3.48 -5.96 16.35
N SER A 350 3.94 -4.72 16.24
CA SER A 350 4.23 -4.10 14.95
C SER A 350 5.28 -4.85 14.16
N LEU A 351 6.36 -5.33 14.80
CA LEU A 351 7.41 -6.11 14.15
C LEU A 351 6.94 -7.53 13.76
N ARG A 352 6.10 -8.18 14.58
CA ARG A 352 5.48 -9.47 14.20
C ARG A 352 4.52 -9.30 13.01
N TYR A 353 3.77 -8.20 12.95
CA TYR A 353 2.91 -7.90 11.81
C TYR A 353 3.72 -7.56 10.57
N ALA A 354 4.87 -6.88 10.72
CA ALA A 354 5.80 -6.64 9.63
C ALA A 354 6.33 -7.98 9.05
N GLU A 355 6.73 -8.93 9.91
CA GLU A 355 7.18 -10.25 9.49
C GLU A 355 6.09 -11.03 8.75
N LEU A 356 4.88 -11.10 9.32
CA LEU A 356 3.76 -11.79 8.69
C LEU A 356 3.39 -11.17 7.34
N SER A 357 3.36 -9.85 7.28
CA SER A 357 3.00 -9.11 6.06
C SER A 357 4.07 -9.26 4.98
N TYR A 358 5.36 -9.25 5.34
CA TYR A 358 6.44 -9.54 4.39
C TYR A 358 6.32 -10.95 3.80
N ASN A 359 6.09 -11.95 4.64
CA ASN A 359 5.95 -13.33 4.19
C ASN A 359 4.75 -13.49 3.24
N ASN A 360 3.62 -12.89 3.56
CA ASN A 360 2.44 -12.91 2.69
C ASN A 360 2.66 -12.12 1.39
N MET A 361 3.41 -11.02 1.41
CA MET A 361 3.79 -10.30 0.20
C MET A 361 4.69 -11.16 -0.68
N ALA A 362 5.59 -11.94 -0.10
CA ALA A 362 6.50 -12.83 -0.83
C ALA A 362 5.78 -13.99 -1.52
N GLU A 363 4.60 -14.38 -1.02
CA GLU A 363 3.77 -15.44 -1.61
C GLU A 363 2.89 -14.96 -2.80
N LEU A 364 2.90 -13.67 -3.14
CA LEU A 364 2.19 -13.13 -4.29
C LEU A 364 2.96 -13.44 -5.59
N ASN A 365 2.59 -14.54 -6.26
CA ASN A 365 3.33 -15.07 -7.39
C ASN A 365 2.40 -15.46 -8.55
N ILE A 366 2.92 -15.40 -9.78
CA ILE A 366 2.33 -16.02 -10.97
C ILE A 366 3.09 -17.30 -11.28
N TYR A 367 2.35 -18.36 -11.51
CA TYR A 367 2.90 -19.64 -11.97
C TYR A 367 2.66 -19.75 -13.47
N ARG A 368 3.73 -19.76 -14.26
CA ARG A 368 3.69 -19.94 -15.72
C ARG A 368 4.26 -21.29 -16.08
N TYR A 369 3.55 -22.01 -16.95
CA TYR A 369 4.09 -23.20 -17.56
C TYR A 369 4.90 -22.78 -18.78
N GLY A 370 6.18 -23.12 -18.81
CA GLY A 370 7.06 -22.86 -19.96
C GLY A 370 6.65 -23.73 -21.14
N GLU A 371 6.62 -23.14 -22.33
CA GLU A 371 6.39 -23.84 -23.60
C GLU A 371 7.55 -24.77 -23.96
#